data_acb2d0481969e7c3b1b6685d124bafb2
#
_entry.id   acb2d0481969e7c3b1b6685d124bafb2
#
_cell.length_a   1.000
_cell.length_b   1.000
_cell.length_c   1.000
_cell.angle_alpha   90.00
_cell.angle_beta   90.00
_cell.angle_gamma   90.00
#
_symmetry.space_group_name_H-M   'P 1'
#
loop_
_entity.id
_entity.type
_entity.pdbx_description
1 polymer ?
#
loop_
_entity_poly.entity_id
_entity_poly.type
_entity_poly.pdbx_seq_one_letter_code
_entity_poly.pdbx_strand_id
1 'polypeptide(L)'
;MFQHWKTIAGVGATMIAVYVANLFTGGYLSNFGIEPREIGGAYTIATAPFIHSDVAHLGSNLAAFVVLGSLVLIQGLRYFVKASAVIIGLGGALVWLFARPGDHIGASGWIFGLWSLVIALAWFDRSPRNIAIALTVVFFYGGMVFGVLPTQGYISFESHLFGAMAGVFAAFTLSKKPVEFIPEARAGELKFWPQDDKIKSR
;
A
#
# COMPACT_ATOMS: atom_id res chain seq x y z
N MET A 1 -10.59 -17.09 -1.16
CA MET A 1 -9.47 -16.96 -0.22
C MET A 1 -8.16 -17.58 -0.77
N PHE A 2 -8.17 -18.80 -1.30
CA PHE A 2 -6.97 -19.50 -1.81
C PHE A 2 -6.29 -18.91 -3.07
N GLN A 3 -6.91 -17.99 -3.80
CA GLN A 3 -6.33 -17.42 -5.03
C GLN A 3 -5.39 -16.24 -4.76
N HIS A 4 -5.51 -15.59 -3.60
CA HIS A 4 -4.78 -14.35 -3.30
C HIS A 4 -3.37 -14.59 -2.72
N TRP A 5 -3.11 -15.75 -2.09
CA TRP A 5 -1.78 -16.09 -1.60
C TRP A 5 -0.73 -16.17 -2.72
N LYS A 6 -1.15 -16.57 -3.93
CA LYS A 6 -0.26 -16.61 -5.11
C LYS A 6 0.29 -15.23 -5.48
N THR A 7 -0.50 -14.18 -5.25
CA THR A 7 -0.04 -12.80 -5.49
C THR A 7 1.07 -12.41 -4.52
N ILE A 8 0.86 -12.66 -3.21
CA ILE A 8 1.87 -12.37 -2.18
C ILE A 8 3.12 -13.20 -2.41
N ALA A 9 2.96 -14.51 -2.65
CA ALA A 9 4.08 -15.41 -2.93
C ALA A 9 4.83 -14.99 -4.21
N GLY A 10 4.12 -14.61 -5.28
CA GLY A 10 4.72 -14.15 -6.53
C GLY A 10 5.54 -12.88 -6.35
N VAL A 11 5.01 -11.88 -5.64
CA VAL A 11 5.75 -10.64 -5.34
C VAL A 11 6.97 -10.95 -4.46
N GLY A 12 6.81 -11.75 -3.40
CA GLY A 12 7.92 -12.15 -2.55
C GLY A 12 9.00 -12.93 -3.30
N ALA A 13 8.58 -13.87 -4.17
CA ALA A 13 9.51 -14.61 -5.03
C ALA A 13 10.27 -13.68 -6.00
N THR A 14 9.62 -12.65 -6.52
CA THR A 14 10.29 -11.62 -7.34
C THR A 14 11.35 -10.86 -6.56
N MET A 15 11.06 -10.43 -5.32
CA MET A 15 12.03 -9.77 -4.45
C MET A 15 13.26 -10.67 -4.20
N ILE A 16 13.02 -11.95 -3.89
CA ILE A 16 14.09 -12.94 -3.68
C ILE A 16 14.89 -13.15 -4.97
N ALA A 17 14.23 -13.32 -6.11
CA ALA A 17 14.90 -13.54 -7.39
C ALA A 17 15.77 -12.33 -7.79
N VAL A 18 15.27 -11.10 -7.61
CA VAL A 18 16.04 -9.88 -7.87
C VAL A 18 17.25 -9.78 -6.92
N TYR A 19 17.08 -10.10 -5.63
CA TYR A 19 18.17 -10.11 -4.67
C TYR A 19 19.26 -11.12 -5.06
N VAL A 20 18.86 -12.35 -5.40
CA VAL A 20 19.80 -13.40 -5.85
C VAL A 20 20.52 -12.96 -7.14
N ALA A 21 19.79 -12.41 -8.12
CA ALA A 21 20.40 -11.87 -9.34
C ALA A 21 21.39 -10.74 -9.04
N ASN A 22 21.09 -9.87 -8.06
CA ASN A 22 21.97 -8.79 -7.65
C ASN A 22 23.30 -9.32 -7.07
N LEU A 23 23.26 -10.44 -6.33
CA LEU A 23 24.49 -11.10 -5.85
C LEU A 23 25.37 -11.57 -7.01
N PHE A 24 24.79 -12.21 -8.03
CA PHE A 24 25.53 -12.69 -9.21
C PHE A 24 26.05 -11.57 -10.11
N THR A 25 25.44 -10.39 -10.06
CA THR A 25 25.90 -9.21 -10.82
C THR A 25 26.86 -8.32 -10.03
N GLY A 26 27.33 -8.77 -8.86
CA GLY A 26 28.23 -8.00 -8.03
C GLY A 26 27.62 -6.70 -7.48
N GLY A 27 26.29 -6.67 -7.29
CA GLY A 27 25.58 -5.51 -6.77
C GLY A 27 25.09 -4.51 -7.85
N TYR A 28 25.28 -4.82 -9.14
CA TYR A 28 24.92 -3.91 -10.25
C TYR A 28 23.45 -3.48 -10.22
N LEU A 29 22.53 -4.35 -9.80
CA LEU A 29 21.11 -4.03 -9.77
C LEU A 29 20.77 -2.97 -8.71
N SER A 30 21.64 -2.70 -7.75
CA SER A 30 21.43 -1.61 -6.78
C SER A 30 21.36 -0.23 -7.44
N ASN A 31 21.97 -0.05 -8.60
CA ASN A 31 21.88 1.18 -9.39
C ASN A 31 20.47 1.47 -9.96
N PHE A 32 19.54 0.54 -9.82
CA PHE A 32 18.13 0.74 -10.21
C PHE A 32 17.24 1.18 -9.03
N GLY A 33 17.86 1.69 -7.96
CA GLY A 33 17.20 2.44 -6.88
C GLY A 33 16.74 3.82 -7.34
N ILE A 34 15.89 4.48 -6.57
CA ILE A 34 15.48 5.86 -6.86
C ILE A 34 16.64 6.78 -6.47
N GLU A 35 17.24 7.44 -7.45
CA GLU A 35 18.15 8.55 -7.24
C GLU A 35 17.38 9.85 -7.39
N PRO A 36 17.28 10.68 -6.32
CA PRO A 36 16.46 11.87 -6.34
C PRO A 36 16.88 12.89 -7.39
N ARG A 37 15.91 13.36 -8.19
CA ARG A 37 16.08 14.39 -9.24
C ARG A 37 16.91 13.96 -10.46
N GLU A 38 17.31 12.69 -10.54
CA GLU A 38 17.92 12.14 -11.74
C GLU A 38 16.85 11.85 -12.78
N ILE A 39 16.78 12.71 -13.83
CA ILE A 39 15.69 12.69 -14.83
C ILE A 39 15.68 11.37 -15.60
N GLY A 40 16.85 10.86 -15.98
CA GLY A 40 16.98 9.58 -16.68
C GLY A 40 16.55 8.37 -15.85
N GLY A 41 16.48 8.52 -14.52
CA GLY A 41 16.19 7.49 -13.55
C GLY A 41 14.72 7.40 -13.07
N ALA A 42 13.80 8.21 -13.60
CA ALA A 42 12.41 8.20 -13.07
C ALA A 42 11.70 6.83 -13.16
N TYR A 43 12.11 5.95 -14.07
CA TYR A 43 11.60 4.57 -14.16
C TYR A 43 11.95 3.72 -12.93
N THR A 44 13.00 4.10 -12.19
CA THR A 44 13.46 3.37 -11.00
C THR A 44 12.43 3.41 -9.87
N ILE A 45 11.46 4.31 -9.93
CA ILE A 45 10.28 4.31 -9.04
C ILE A 45 9.60 2.94 -9.04
N ALA A 46 9.53 2.27 -10.19
CA ALA A 46 8.91 0.95 -10.32
C ALA A 46 9.84 -0.21 -9.92
N THR A 47 11.16 -0.04 -10.02
CA THR A 47 12.13 -1.12 -9.76
C THR A 47 12.66 -1.13 -8.32
N ALA A 48 12.83 0.03 -7.72
CA ALA A 48 13.39 0.21 -6.38
C ALA A 48 12.73 -0.68 -5.29
N PRO A 49 11.40 -0.91 -5.27
CA PRO A 49 10.78 -1.77 -4.27
C PRO A 49 11.23 -3.24 -4.30
N PHE A 50 11.84 -3.68 -5.37
CA PHE A 50 12.30 -5.07 -5.54
C PHE A 50 13.79 -5.26 -5.20
N ILE A 51 14.54 -4.17 -5.00
CA ILE A 51 15.98 -4.20 -4.79
C ILE A 51 16.28 -4.13 -3.29
N HIS A 52 17.19 -4.97 -2.81
CA HIS A 52 17.56 -5.02 -1.40
C HIS A 52 19.08 -5.12 -1.26
N SER A 53 19.65 -4.40 -0.28
CA SER A 53 21.09 -4.34 -0.02
C SER A 53 21.64 -5.63 0.59
N ASP A 54 20.86 -6.27 1.45
CA ASP A 54 21.30 -7.42 2.24
C ASP A 54 20.14 -8.32 2.65
N VAL A 55 20.47 -9.50 3.20
CA VAL A 55 19.49 -10.51 3.62
C VAL A 55 18.59 -10.03 4.75
N ALA A 56 19.10 -9.22 5.68
CA ALA A 56 18.30 -8.73 6.81
C ALA A 56 17.27 -7.72 6.33
N HIS A 57 17.67 -6.83 5.39
CA HIS A 57 16.78 -5.88 4.72
C HIS A 57 15.69 -6.61 3.92
N LEU A 58 16.05 -7.60 3.09
CA LEU A 58 15.09 -8.42 2.35
C LEU A 58 14.14 -9.17 3.30
N GLY A 59 14.68 -9.84 4.32
CA GLY A 59 13.90 -10.66 5.25
C GLY A 59 12.87 -9.86 6.04
N SER A 60 13.26 -8.70 6.58
CA SER A 60 12.36 -7.81 7.30
C SER A 60 11.24 -7.26 6.40
N ASN A 61 11.58 -6.89 5.16
CA ASN A 61 10.59 -6.44 4.18
C ASN A 61 9.63 -7.57 3.77
N LEU A 62 10.13 -8.78 3.51
CA LEU A 62 9.28 -9.93 3.18
C LEU A 62 8.30 -10.25 4.30
N ALA A 63 8.78 -10.29 5.56
CA ALA A 63 7.93 -10.58 6.71
C ALA A 63 6.79 -9.56 6.85
N ALA A 64 7.11 -8.26 6.78
CA ALA A 64 6.11 -7.21 6.87
C ALA A 64 5.16 -7.19 5.64
N PHE A 65 5.71 -7.40 4.43
CA PHE A 65 4.92 -7.45 3.19
C PHE A 65 3.91 -8.60 3.19
N VAL A 66 4.31 -9.80 3.63
CA VAL A 66 3.40 -10.96 3.71
C VAL A 66 2.20 -10.63 4.58
N VAL A 67 2.40 -10.01 5.73
CA VAL A 67 1.30 -9.67 6.65
C VAL A 67 0.47 -8.52 6.08
N LEU A 68 1.07 -7.35 5.86
CA LEU A 68 0.34 -6.14 5.47
C LEU A 68 -0.27 -6.25 4.08
N GLY A 69 0.44 -6.84 3.13
CA GLY A 69 -0.08 -7.12 1.79
C GLY A 69 -1.28 -8.07 1.82
N SER A 70 -1.23 -9.12 2.66
CA SER A 70 -2.35 -10.04 2.83
C SER A 70 -3.57 -9.35 3.43
N LEU A 71 -3.39 -8.45 4.39
CA LEU A 71 -4.48 -7.66 4.97
C LEU A 71 -5.14 -6.74 3.93
N VAL A 72 -4.36 -6.10 3.07
CA VAL A 72 -4.90 -5.28 1.97
C VAL A 72 -5.63 -6.15 0.93
N LEU A 73 -5.12 -7.37 0.65
CA LEU A 73 -5.78 -8.31 -0.26
C LEU A 73 -7.16 -8.77 0.20
N ILE A 74 -7.51 -8.65 1.49
CA ILE A 74 -8.88 -8.87 1.99
C ILE A 74 -9.89 -7.94 1.29
N GLN A 75 -9.45 -6.75 0.84
CA GLN A 75 -10.29 -5.82 0.06
C GLN A 75 -10.45 -6.27 -1.41
N GLY A 76 -9.69 -7.27 -1.85
CA GLY A 76 -9.70 -7.84 -3.19
C GLY A 76 -8.45 -7.48 -4.00
N LEU A 77 -8.16 -8.32 -5.01
CA LEU A 77 -6.96 -8.17 -5.85
C LEU A 77 -6.91 -6.83 -6.59
N ARG A 78 -8.05 -6.39 -7.16
CA ARG A 78 -8.11 -5.11 -7.87
C ARG A 78 -7.79 -3.93 -6.95
N TYR A 79 -8.25 -4.01 -5.70
CA TYR A 79 -7.97 -2.97 -4.70
C TYR A 79 -6.48 -2.97 -4.35
N PHE A 80 -5.91 -4.14 -4.06
CA PHE A 80 -4.48 -4.29 -3.77
C PHE A 80 -3.59 -3.73 -4.89
N VAL A 81 -3.88 -4.07 -6.16
CA VAL A 81 -3.12 -3.59 -7.31
C VAL A 81 -3.22 -2.07 -7.44
N LYS A 82 -4.42 -1.49 -7.34
CA LYS A 82 -4.60 -0.03 -7.43
C LYS A 82 -3.90 0.69 -6.27
N ALA A 83 -4.06 0.19 -5.05
CA ALA A 83 -3.41 0.77 -3.88
C ALA A 83 -1.88 0.71 -4.00
N SER A 84 -1.34 -0.44 -4.41
CA SER A 84 0.09 -0.61 -4.64
C SER A 84 0.62 0.32 -5.73
N ALA A 85 -0.10 0.47 -6.84
CA ALA A 85 0.27 1.40 -7.92
C ALA A 85 0.29 2.86 -7.43
N VAL A 86 -0.70 3.28 -6.63
CA VAL A 86 -0.72 4.62 -6.03
C VAL A 86 0.44 4.80 -5.04
N ILE A 87 0.65 3.83 -4.15
CA ILE A 87 1.70 3.91 -3.13
C ILE A 87 3.09 3.97 -3.76
N ILE A 88 3.40 3.06 -4.68
CA ILE A 88 4.68 3.00 -5.36
C ILE A 88 4.87 4.24 -6.24
N GLY A 89 3.86 4.58 -7.05
CA GLY A 89 3.95 5.71 -7.99
C GLY A 89 4.04 7.06 -7.27
N LEU A 90 3.08 7.38 -6.38
CA LEU A 90 3.07 8.65 -5.66
C LEU A 90 4.19 8.72 -4.62
N GLY A 91 4.35 7.67 -3.80
CA GLY A 91 5.40 7.64 -2.79
C GLY A 91 6.79 7.72 -3.41
N GLY A 92 7.04 6.95 -4.48
CA GLY A 92 8.30 6.99 -5.23
C GLY A 92 8.54 8.34 -5.93
N ALA A 93 7.49 8.97 -6.49
CA ALA A 93 7.61 10.31 -7.07
C ALA A 93 7.96 11.36 -6.00
N LEU A 94 7.39 11.27 -4.81
CA LEU A 94 7.74 12.16 -3.70
C LEU A 94 9.18 11.92 -3.22
N VAL A 95 9.65 10.67 -3.16
CA VAL A 95 11.07 10.34 -2.90
C VAL A 95 11.94 10.97 -3.97
N TRP A 96 11.61 10.75 -5.24
CA TRP A 96 12.38 11.29 -6.36
C TRP A 96 12.47 12.81 -6.31
N LEU A 97 11.39 13.51 -5.93
CA LEU A 97 11.36 14.98 -5.87
C LEU A 97 12.08 15.55 -4.65
N PHE A 98 11.88 14.96 -3.46
CA PHE A 98 12.16 15.62 -2.19
C PHE A 98 13.16 14.90 -1.29
N ALA A 99 13.54 13.64 -1.58
CA ALA A 99 14.48 12.94 -0.73
C ALA A 99 15.91 13.51 -0.83
N ARG A 100 16.69 13.24 0.21
CA ARG A 100 18.14 13.53 0.18
C ARG A 100 18.84 12.70 -0.91
N PRO A 101 20.02 13.16 -1.40
CA PRO A 101 20.81 12.38 -2.37
C PRO A 101 21.16 10.99 -1.84
N GLY A 102 21.18 10.00 -2.74
CA GLY A 102 21.50 8.60 -2.48
C GLY A 102 20.49 7.65 -3.10
N ASP A 103 20.87 6.38 -3.21
CA ASP A 103 20.02 5.34 -3.78
C ASP A 103 18.97 4.88 -2.77
N HIS A 104 17.71 5.15 -3.06
CA HIS A 104 16.60 4.68 -2.24
C HIS A 104 16.09 3.35 -2.82
N ILE A 105 16.37 2.24 -2.11
CA ILE A 105 16.02 0.87 -2.48
C ILE A 105 15.19 0.19 -1.38
N GLY A 106 14.48 -0.87 -1.73
CA GLY A 106 13.73 -1.70 -0.81
C GLY A 106 12.23 -1.51 -0.88
N ALA A 107 11.50 -2.56 -0.49
CA ALA A 107 10.04 -2.54 -0.44
C ALA A 107 9.48 -1.72 0.71
N SER A 108 10.32 -1.18 1.59
CA SER A 108 9.88 -0.55 2.84
C SER A 108 8.95 0.64 2.61
N GLY A 109 9.20 1.50 1.63
CA GLY A 109 8.29 2.58 1.27
C GLY A 109 6.89 2.07 0.89
N TRP A 110 6.83 1.01 0.09
CA TRP A 110 5.56 0.35 -0.23
C TRP A 110 4.89 -0.25 1.01
N ILE A 111 5.64 -0.93 1.87
CA ILE A 111 5.16 -1.55 3.12
C ILE A 111 4.61 -0.49 4.09
N PHE A 112 5.30 0.64 4.27
CA PHE A 112 4.80 1.77 5.06
C PHE A 112 3.51 2.36 4.47
N GLY A 113 3.40 2.37 3.14
CA GLY A 113 2.16 2.73 2.46
C GLY A 113 1.02 1.74 2.72
N LEU A 114 1.28 0.42 2.67
CA LEU A 114 0.27 -0.59 3.02
C LEU A 114 -0.14 -0.50 4.49
N TRP A 115 0.81 -0.27 5.40
CA TRP A 115 0.58 -0.08 6.83
C TRP A 115 -0.35 1.11 7.11
N SER A 116 -0.03 2.28 6.59
CA SER A 116 -0.83 3.49 6.78
C SER A 116 -2.19 3.41 6.09
N LEU A 117 -2.27 2.77 4.92
CA LEU A 117 -3.52 2.50 4.20
C LEU A 117 -4.47 1.66 5.05
N VAL A 118 -4.00 0.56 5.66
CA VAL A 118 -4.83 -0.31 6.50
C VAL A 118 -5.38 0.46 7.71
N ILE A 119 -4.55 1.30 8.34
CA ILE A 119 -4.98 2.13 9.47
C ILE A 119 -6.00 3.18 9.01
N ALA A 120 -5.72 3.88 7.90
CA ALA A 120 -6.58 4.92 7.37
C ALA A 120 -7.94 4.39 6.88
N LEU A 121 -8.03 3.13 6.44
CA LEU A 121 -9.31 2.52 6.07
C LEU A 121 -10.30 2.45 7.24
N ALA A 122 -9.83 2.33 8.49
CA ALA A 122 -10.71 2.40 9.66
C ALA A 122 -11.39 3.77 9.79
N TRP A 123 -10.75 4.83 9.30
CA TRP A 123 -11.30 6.18 9.29
C TRP A 123 -12.21 6.46 8.11
N PHE A 124 -11.82 6.03 6.90
CA PHE A 124 -12.55 6.37 5.67
C PHE A 124 -13.70 5.42 5.36
N ASP A 125 -13.58 4.12 5.65
CA ASP A 125 -14.64 3.12 5.40
C ASP A 125 -15.46 2.81 6.66
N ARG A 126 -14.84 2.88 7.84
CA ARG A 126 -15.48 2.66 9.16
C ARG A 126 -16.21 1.33 9.32
N SER A 127 -15.94 0.33 8.48
CA SER A 127 -16.52 -0.98 8.68
C SER A 127 -15.94 -1.64 9.94
N PRO A 128 -16.74 -2.43 10.71
CA PRO A 128 -16.22 -3.13 11.90
C PRO A 128 -14.98 -3.98 11.61
N ARG A 129 -14.94 -4.58 10.42
CA ARG A 129 -13.79 -5.35 9.94
C ARG A 129 -12.54 -4.47 9.81
N ASN A 130 -12.63 -3.31 9.15
CA ASN A 130 -11.48 -2.43 8.95
C ASN A 130 -11.01 -1.82 10.27
N ILE A 131 -11.92 -1.51 11.18
CA ILE A 131 -11.58 -1.05 12.54
C ILE A 131 -10.82 -2.14 13.28
N ALA A 132 -11.31 -3.39 13.29
CA ALA A 132 -10.63 -4.50 13.95
C ALA A 132 -9.24 -4.76 13.38
N ILE A 133 -9.10 -4.75 12.05
CA ILE A 133 -7.81 -4.92 11.38
C ILE A 133 -6.86 -3.76 11.74
N ALA A 134 -7.32 -2.51 11.71
CA ALA A 134 -6.50 -1.35 12.06
C ALA A 134 -6.00 -1.41 13.51
N LEU A 135 -6.87 -1.77 14.48
CA LEU A 135 -6.48 -1.96 15.87
C LEU A 135 -5.40 -3.05 16.03
N THR A 136 -5.56 -4.17 15.32
CA THR A 136 -4.57 -5.24 15.30
C THR A 136 -3.23 -4.76 14.73
N VAL A 137 -3.27 -4.01 13.62
CA VAL A 137 -2.06 -3.46 12.98
C VAL A 137 -1.40 -2.43 13.89
N VAL A 138 -2.16 -1.55 14.53
CA VAL A 138 -1.59 -0.59 15.49
C VAL A 138 -0.95 -1.31 16.69
N PHE A 139 -1.55 -2.38 17.18
CA PHE A 139 -1.01 -3.14 18.30
C PHE A 139 0.33 -3.83 17.96
N PHE A 140 0.41 -4.52 16.81
CA PHE A 140 1.60 -5.30 16.43
C PHE A 140 2.63 -4.50 15.64
N TYR A 141 2.22 -3.49 14.90
CA TYR A 141 3.05 -2.72 13.96
C TYR A 141 3.06 -1.22 14.25
N GLY A 142 2.50 -0.79 15.39
CA GLY A 142 2.49 0.64 15.76
C GLY A 142 3.88 1.25 15.89
N GLY A 143 4.88 0.44 16.25
CA GLY A 143 6.28 0.85 16.30
C GLY A 143 6.85 1.33 14.94
N MET A 144 6.21 0.98 13.82
CA MET A 144 6.60 1.49 12.50
C MET A 144 6.53 3.03 12.42
N VAL A 145 5.71 3.68 13.25
CA VAL A 145 5.63 5.15 13.29
C VAL A 145 6.99 5.80 13.53
N PHE A 146 7.88 5.17 14.26
CA PHE A 146 9.24 5.69 14.48
C PHE A 146 10.11 5.62 13.22
N GLY A 147 9.79 4.76 12.27
CA GLY A 147 10.50 4.64 11.00
C GLY A 147 10.26 5.81 10.04
N VAL A 148 9.22 6.64 10.25
CA VAL A 148 8.99 7.86 9.44
C VAL A 148 9.73 9.08 9.97
N LEU A 149 10.37 8.95 11.13
CA LEU A 149 11.13 10.04 11.72
C LEU A 149 12.51 10.14 11.09
N PRO A 150 13.06 11.36 10.95
CA PRO A 150 14.41 11.56 10.45
C PRO A 150 15.43 10.78 11.28
N THR A 151 16.14 9.88 10.64
CA THR A 151 17.26 9.13 11.24
C THR A 151 18.53 9.41 10.47
N GLN A 152 19.66 9.41 11.17
CA GLN A 152 20.98 9.44 10.53
C GLN A 152 21.34 7.99 10.18
N GLY A 153 21.79 7.76 8.94
CA GLY A 153 22.21 6.45 8.49
C GLY A 153 21.69 6.05 7.12
N TYR A 154 21.86 4.77 6.79
CA TYR A 154 21.52 4.19 5.47
C TYR A 154 20.02 3.92 5.28
N ILE A 155 19.19 4.10 6.30
CA ILE A 155 17.74 3.90 6.20
C ILE A 155 17.11 5.14 5.58
N SER A 156 16.38 4.94 4.49
CA SER A 156 15.60 6.01 3.86
C SER A 156 14.30 6.24 4.63
N PHE A 157 14.33 7.11 5.65
CA PHE A 157 13.11 7.52 6.33
C PHE A 157 12.16 8.28 5.39
N GLU A 158 12.69 8.92 4.35
CA GLU A 158 11.91 9.62 3.32
C GLU A 158 11.02 8.63 2.57
N SER A 159 11.55 7.47 2.18
CA SER A 159 10.76 6.42 1.54
C SER A 159 9.63 5.94 2.46
N HIS A 160 9.89 5.81 3.75
CA HIS A 160 8.89 5.43 4.74
C HIS A 160 7.82 6.51 4.90
N LEU A 161 8.22 7.77 5.06
CA LEU A 161 7.31 8.90 5.22
C LEU A 161 6.43 9.08 3.99
N PHE A 162 7.05 9.18 2.80
CA PHE A 162 6.30 9.40 1.57
C PHE A 162 5.46 8.19 1.17
N GLY A 163 5.93 6.98 1.45
CA GLY A 163 5.14 5.77 1.33
C GLY A 163 3.89 5.81 2.22
N ALA A 164 4.05 6.17 3.49
CA ALA A 164 2.94 6.30 4.43
C ALA A 164 1.93 7.38 4.00
N MET A 165 2.41 8.53 3.52
CA MET A 165 1.54 9.59 2.96
C MET A 165 0.75 9.08 1.76
N ALA A 166 1.41 8.38 0.83
CA ALA A 166 0.76 7.78 -0.33
C ALA A 166 -0.26 6.70 0.05
N GLY A 167 -0.02 5.95 1.12
CA GLY A 167 -0.96 4.96 1.65
C GLY A 167 -2.24 5.59 2.21
N VAL A 168 -2.12 6.69 2.98
CA VAL A 168 -3.29 7.46 3.44
C VAL A 168 -4.07 8.03 2.25
N PHE A 169 -3.36 8.58 1.25
CA PHE A 169 -3.98 9.07 0.02
C PHE A 169 -4.71 7.97 -0.76
N ALA A 170 -4.11 6.78 -0.86
CA ALA A 170 -4.75 5.62 -1.48
C ALA A 170 -6.00 5.19 -0.71
N ALA A 171 -5.98 5.19 0.63
CA ALA A 171 -7.16 4.90 1.43
C ALA A 171 -8.27 5.92 1.18
N PHE A 172 -7.95 7.21 1.13
CA PHE A 172 -8.92 8.28 0.86
C PHE A 172 -9.58 8.13 -0.51
N THR A 173 -8.77 7.87 -1.55
CA THR A 173 -9.27 7.83 -2.94
C THR A 173 -9.95 6.52 -3.33
N LEU A 174 -9.56 5.40 -2.69
CA LEU A 174 -10.05 4.07 -3.03
C LEU A 174 -11.08 3.52 -2.04
N SER A 175 -11.30 4.19 -0.89
CA SER A 175 -12.33 3.77 0.06
C SER A 175 -13.71 3.86 -0.59
N LYS A 176 -14.55 2.89 -0.26
CA LYS A 176 -15.98 2.99 -0.57
C LYS A 176 -16.54 4.13 0.29
N LYS A 177 -17.36 4.99 -0.31
CA LYS A 177 -18.10 5.98 0.50
C LYS A 177 -18.85 5.22 1.59
N PRO A 178 -18.85 5.70 2.86
CA PRO A 178 -19.67 5.09 3.91
C PRO A 178 -21.09 4.98 3.39
N VAL A 179 -21.71 3.82 3.58
CA VAL A 179 -23.14 3.70 3.35
C VAL A 179 -23.79 4.71 4.29
N GLU A 180 -24.44 5.73 3.72
CA GLU A 180 -25.15 6.73 4.51
C GLU A 180 -26.21 5.96 5.31
N PHE A 181 -26.08 5.95 6.63
CA PHE A 181 -27.08 5.32 7.49
C PHE A 181 -28.32 6.21 7.41
N ILE A 182 -29.27 5.82 6.56
CA ILE A 182 -30.60 6.46 6.52
C ILE A 182 -31.32 5.95 7.77
N PRO A 183 -31.59 6.83 8.77
CA PRO A 183 -32.37 6.42 9.92
C PRO A 183 -33.70 5.83 9.45
N GLU A 184 -34.18 4.75 10.08
CA GLU A 184 -35.47 4.10 9.73
C GLU A 184 -36.65 5.08 9.64
N ALA A 185 -36.63 6.18 10.42
CA ALA A 185 -37.59 7.26 10.34
C ALA A 185 -37.68 7.94 8.97
N ARG A 186 -36.59 7.95 8.16
CA ARG A 186 -36.63 8.45 6.77
C ARG A 186 -36.95 7.38 5.74
N ALA A 187 -36.77 6.12 6.06
CA ALA A 187 -37.09 5.02 5.16
C ALA A 187 -38.63 4.96 4.88
N GLY A 188 -39.44 5.39 5.86
CA GLY A 188 -40.90 5.50 5.71
C GLY A 188 -41.39 6.69 4.88
N GLU A 189 -40.51 7.73 4.69
CA GLU A 189 -40.84 8.91 3.87
C GLU A 189 -40.45 8.75 2.41
N LEU A 190 -39.58 7.79 2.09
CA LEU A 190 -39.31 7.39 0.72
C LEU A 190 -40.51 6.62 0.19
N LYS A 191 -41.62 7.35 -0.05
CA LYS A 191 -42.76 6.84 -0.79
C LYS A 191 -42.27 6.45 -2.17
N PHE A 192 -42.03 5.17 -2.23
CA PHE A 192 -42.32 4.30 -3.33
C PHE A 192 -42.57 4.94 -4.69
N TRP A 193 -41.77 4.49 -5.60
CA TRP A 193 -42.08 4.30 -6.99
C TRP A 193 -43.59 4.13 -7.20
N PRO A 194 -44.24 4.93 -8.08
CA PRO A 194 -45.64 4.75 -8.41
C PRO A 194 -45.82 3.32 -8.94
N GLN A 195 -46.66 2.55 -8.28
CA GLN A 195 -47.18 1.30 -8.82
C GLN A 195 -47.96 1.69 -10.06
N ASP A 196 -47.40 1.43 -11.26
CA ASP A 196 -48.13 1.53 -12.51
C ASP A 196 -49.27 0.49 -12.50
N ASP A 197 -50.44 0.90 -12.03
CA ASP A 197 -51.70 0.16 -12.11
C ASP A 197 -52.23 0.02 -13.56
N LYS A 198 -51.34 -0.02 -14.56
CA LYS A 198 -51.75 -0.17 -15.97
C LYS A 198 -51.17 -1.42 -16.64
N ILE A 199 -51.31 -2.58 -16.02
CA ILE A 199 -51.25 -3.85 -16.76
C ILE A 199 -52.42 -4.73 -16.28
N LYS A 200 -53.66 -4.31 -16.53
CA LYS A 200 -54.83 -5.19 -16.65
C LYS A 200 -55.79 -4.57 -17.64
N SER A 201 -55.68 -4.97 -18.89
CA SER A 201 -56.74 -5.10 -19.90
C SER A 201 -56.16 -4.91 -21.30
N ARG A 202 -55.73 -6.00 -21.90
CA ARG A 202 -56.18 -6.39 -23.25
C ARG A 202 -55.50 -7.74 -23.61
#